data_5e09029ff2d507f038b015b74f7119a2
#
_entry.id   5e09029ff2d507f038b015b74f7119a2
#
_cell.length_a   1.000
_cell.length_b   1.000
_cell.length_c   1.000
_cell.angle_alpha   90.00
_cell.angle_beta   90.00
_cell.angle_gamma   90.00
#
_symmetry.space_group_name_H-M   'P 1'
#
loop_
_entity.id
_entity.type
_entity.pdbx_description
1 polymer ?
#
loop_
_entity_poly.entity_id
_entity_poly.type
_entity_poly.pdbx_seq_one_letter_code
_entity_poly.pdbx_strand_id
1 'polypeptide(L)'
;VEEVYVLFAHPYAVRDLLNDQAFRDMNTYIPNSFGESALVHGQRYKGMWDGVMIFECEEMPILTGAGAASVNVAHNVLCGAQAAAIAWGKKTNYKEDTDDYGHENGFAIDEIRGIAKLVFNNIDHGVVNVFTAAAAD
;
A
#
# COMPACT_ATOMS: atom_id res chain seq x y z
N VAL A 1 3.10 -23.36 0.59
CA VAL A 1 2.98 -21.94 0.98
C VAL A 1 2.22 -21.27 -0.15
N GLU A 2 1.01 -20.81 0.11
CA GLU A 2 0.26 -20.02 -0.88
C GLU A 2 0.99 -18.68 -1.07
N GLU A 3 1.31 -18.37 -2.32
CA GLU A 3 1.88 -17.08 -2.67
C GLU A 3 0.76 -16.05 -2.64
N VAL A 4 0.90 -15.03 -1.81
CA VAL A 4 -0.07 -13.93 -1.69
C VAL A 4 0.59 -12.65 -2.17
N TYR A 5 -0.11 -11.95 -3.03
CA TYR A 5 0.28 -10.65 -3.56
C TYR A 5 -0.61 -9.55 -2.99
N VAL A 6 -0.11 -8.34 -2.98
CA VAL A 6 -0.84 -7.17 -2.48
C VAL A 6 -0.93 -6.12 -3.58
N LEU A 7 -2.15 -5.73 -3.93
CA LEU A 7 -2.42 -4.64 -4.86
C LEU A 7 -2.82 -3.39 -4.07
N PHE A 8 -2.04 -2.35 -4.19
CA PHE A 8 -2.42 -1.00 -3.77
C PHE A 8 -3.07 -0.29 -4.94
N ALA A 9 -4.36 -0.01 -4.83
CA ALA A 9 -5.15 0.54 -5.91
C ALA A 9 -5.79 1.88 -5.53
N HIS A 10 -5.82 2.80 -6.49
CA HIS A 10 -6.53 4.06 -6.35
C HIS A 10 -8.05 3.83 -6.23
N PRO A 11 -8.82 4.67 -5.49
CA PRO A 11 -10.26 4.53 -5.32
C PRO A 11 -11.06 4.35 -6.61
N TYR A 12 -10.68 4.99 -7.69
CA TYR A 12 -11.34 4.82 -8.99
C TYR A 12 -11.21 3.40 -9.55
N ALA A 13 -10.02 2.80 -9.43
CA ALA A 13 -9.81 1.41 -9.84
C ALA A 13 -10.59 0.43 -8.95
N VAL A 14 -10.63 0.70 -7.65
CA VAL A 14 -11.41 -0.11 -6.69
C VAL A 14 -12.90 -0.02 -6.96
N ARG A 15 -13.42 1.18 -7.27
CA ARG A 15 -14.81 1.39 -7.66
C ARG A 15 -15.20 0.52 -8.87
N ASP A 16 -14.36 0.50 -9.87
CA ASP A 16 -14.62 -0.27 -11.09
C ASP A 16 -14.58 -1.79 -10.82
N LEU A 17 -13.65 -2.24 -9.97
CA LEU A 17 -13.61 -3.63 -9.50
C LEU A 17 -14.87 -4.00 -8.70
N LEU A 18 -15.33 -3.13 -7.81
CA LEU A 18 -16.56 -3.35 -7.01
C LEU A 18 -17.83 -3.33 -7.86
N ASN A 19 -17.80 -2.75 -9.05
CA ASN A 19 -18.89 -2.79 -10.02
C ASN A 19 -18.92 -4.10 -10.82
N ASP A 20 -17.81 -4.84 -10.86
CA ASP A 20 -17.78 -6.15 -11.53
C ASP A 20 -18.55 -7.20 -10.70
N GLN A 21 -19.49 -7.89 -11.37
CA GLN A 21 -20.31 -8.92 -10.74
C GLN A 21 -19.46 -10.11 -10.27
N ALA A 22 -18.49 -10.55 -11.06
CA ALA A 22 -17.64 -11.69 -10.73
C ALA A 22 -16.80 -11.42 -9.48
N PHE A 23 -16.26 -10.21 -9.37
CA PHE A 23 -15.51 -9.80 -8.17
C PHE A 23 -16.40 -9.75 -6.92
N ARG A 24 -17.62 -9.22 -7.03
CA ARG A 24 -18.58 -9.18 -5.91
C ARG A 24 -18.99 -10.56 -5.47
N ASP A 25 -19.32 -11.44 -6.41
CA ASP A 25 -19.76 -12.80 -6.12
C ASP A 25 -18.65 -13.58 -5.41
N MET A 26 -17.43 -13.49 -5.88
CA MET A 26 -16.30 -14.13 -5.24
C MET A 26 -16.08 -13.64 -3.79
N ASN A 27 -16.12 -12.33 -3.57
CA ASN A 27 -15.94 -11.78 -2.23
C ASN A 27 -17.14 -12.01 -1.28
N THR A 28 -18.31 -12.31 -1.81
CA THR A 28 -19.49 -12.69 -1.01
C THR A 28 -19.43 -14.14 -0.53
N TYR A 29 -18.93 -15.04 -1.37
CA TYR A 29 -18.91 -16.48 -1.09
C TYR A 29 -17.62 -16.99 -0.45
N ILE A 30 -16.52 -16.27 -0.53
CA ILE A 30 -15.31 -16.60 0.22
C ILE A 30 -15.53 -16.11 1.65
N PRO A 31 -15.84 -16.99 2.61
CA PRO A 31 -15.75 -16.61 4.02
C PRO A 31 -14.30 -16.18 4.23
N ASN A 32 -14.10 -15.03 4.88
CA ASN A 32 -12.79 -14.49 5.20
C ASN A 32 -11.85 -15.62 5.63
N SER A 33 -11.16 -16.24 4.67
CA SER A 33 -10.32 -17.42 4.94
C SER A 33 -9.10 -17.07 5.81
N PHE A 34 -8.90 -15.81 6.10
CA PHE A 34 -7.98 -15.31 7.11
C PHE A 34 -8.69 -15.07 8.46
N GLY A 35 -9.88 -15.66 8.67
CA GLY A 35 -10.47 -15.97 9.99
C GLY A 35 -10.84 -14.82 10.89
N GLU A 36 -10.51 -13.60 10.60
CA GLU A 36 -10.90 -12.47 11.43
C GLU A 36 -11.13 -11.20 10.60
N SER A 37 -12.29 -10.72 10.78
CA SER A 37 -12.93 -9.47 10.45
C SER A 37 -12.11 -8.35 9.79
N ALA A 38 -12.79 -7.53 9.02
CA ALA A 38 -12.35 -6.21 8.54
C ALA A 38 -11.59 -5.34 9.58
N LEU A 39 -11.69 -5.67 10.87
CA LEU A 39 -10.93 -5.08 11.97
C LEU A 39 -9.43 -5.37 11.91
N VAL A 40 -9.01 -6.54 11.42
CA VAL A 40 -7.60 -6.91 11.31
C VAL A 40 -6.95 -6.26 10.08
N HIS A 41 -7.69 -6.13 8.98
CA HIS A 41 -7.18 -5.58 7.73
C HIS A 41 -7.48 -4.09 7.54
N GLY A 42 -8.29 -3.51 8.42
CA GLY A 42 -8.71 -2.11 8.36
C GLY A 42 -9.71 -1.83 7.23
N GLN A 43 -10.21 -0.60 7.20
CA GLN A 43 -11.23 -0.16 6.22
C GLN A 43 -10.69 -0.09 4.78
N ARG A 44 -9.38 -0.08 4.60
CA ARG A 44 -8.73 -0.01 3.28
C ARG A 44 -8.71 -1.33 2.53
N TYR A 45 -8.93 -2.46 3.21
CA TYR A 45 -9.03 -3.76 2.57
C TYR A 45 -10.39 -3.91 1.87
N LYS A 46 -10.38 -4.22 0.58
CA LYS A 46 -11.60 -4.29 -0.26
C LYS A 46 -11.95 -5.70 -0.73
N GLY A 47 -11.06 -6.64 -0.57
CA GLY A 47 -11.30 -8.02 -0.96
C GLY A 47 -10.06 -8.72 -1.48
N MET A 48 -10.25 -9.94 -1.92
CA MET A 48 -9.20 -10.80 -2.46
C MET A 48 -9.67 -11.39 -3.79
N TRP A 49 -8.78 -11.45 -4.76
CA TRP A 49 -8.99 -12.08 -6.05
C TRP A 49 -7.77 -12.90 -6.45
N ASP A 50 -7.95 -14.19 -6.67
CA ASP A 50 -6.92 -15.11 -7.17
C ASP A 50 -5.54 -14.96 -6.49
N GLY A 51 -5.52 -14.94 -5.15
CA GLY A 51 -4.29 -14.77 -4.36
C GLY A 51 -3.80 -13.32 -4.23
N VAL A 52 -4.53 -12.34 -4.78
CA VAL A 52 -4.19 -10.91 -4.68
C VAL A 52 -5.11 -10.23 -3.68
N MET A 53 -4.55 -9.73 -2.61
CA MET A 53 -5.25 -8.85 -1.65
C MET A 53 -5.31 -7.42 -2.18
N ILE A 54 -6.48 -6.81 -2.19
CA ILE A 54 -6.70 -5.47 -2.73
C ILE A 54 -6.88 -4.47 -1.59
N PHE A 55 -6.01 -3.47 -1.57
CA PHE A 55 -6.07 -2.35 -0.64
C PHE A 55 -6.29 -1.04 -1.39
N GLU A 56 -7.26 -0.28 -0.90
CA GLU A 56 -7.50 1.08 -1.38
C GLU A 56 -6.49 2.07 -0.80
N CYS A 57 -5.85 2.84 -1.67
CA CYS A 57 -4.87 3.86 -1.30
C CYS A 57 -5.15 5.15 -2.08
N GLU A 58 -5.58 6.18 -1.39
CA GLU A 58 -5.89 7.49 -1.97
C GLU A 58 -4.63 8.27 -2.41
N GLU A 59 -3.49 7.92 -1.80
CA GLU A 59 -2.20 8.58 -2.10
C GLU A 59 -1.57 8.11 -3.43
N MET A 60 -2.21 7.15 -4.13
CA MET A 60 -1.74 6.69 -5.43
C MET A 60 -1.86 7.79 -6.48
N PRO A 61 -0.80 8.06 -7.26
CA PRO A 61 -0.80 9.17 -8.21
C PRO A 61 -1.74 8.91 -9.38
N ILE A 62 -2.38 10.00 -9.84
CA ILE A 62 -3.13 10.03 -11.08
C ILE A 62 -2.28 10.73 -12.13
N LEU A 63 -2.02 10.06 -13.24
CA LEU A 63 -1.33 10.59 -14.39
C LEU A 63 -2.35 11.27 -15.31
N THR A 64 -2.30 12.59 -15.37
CA THR A 64 -3.26 13.38 -16.14
C THR A 64 -2.97 13.24 -17.64
N GLY A 65 -4.00 12.86 -18.41
CA GLY A 65 -3.92 12.80 -19.87
C GLY A 65 -3.00 11.71 -20.43
N ALA A 66 -2.56 10.75 -19.61
CA ALA A 66 -1.63 9.70 -20.02
C ALA A 66 -2.30 8.52 -20.77
N GLY A 67 -3.61 8.39 -20.66
CA GLY A 67 -4.38 7.34 -21.34
C GLY A 67 -4.77 7.68 -22.77
N ALA A 68 -5.36 6.70 -23.45
CA ALA A 68 -5.95 6.91 -24.77
C ALA A 68 -7.03 8.02 -24.72
N ALA A 69 -7.08 8.86 -25.74
CA ALA A 69 -7.96 10.02 -25.79
C ALA A 69 -7.82 11.00 -24.62
N SER A 70 -6.60 11.12 -24.07
CA SER A 70 -6.29 12.01 -22.94
C SER A 70 -7.05 11.70 -21.64
N VAL A 71 -7.47 10.47 -21.44
CA VAL A 71 -8.07 10.02 -20.18
C VAL A 71 -7.01 9.98 -19.09
N ASN A 72 -7.40 10.37 -17.87
CA ASN A 72 -6.55 10.23 -16.69
C ASN A 72 -6.36 8.75 -16.35
N VAL A 73 -5.17 8.42 -15.88
CA VAL A 73 -4.77 7.05 -15.55
C VAL A 73 -4.34 6.99 -14.08
N ALA A 74 -4.94 6.08 -13.33
CA ALA A 74 -4.49 5.75 -11.98
C ALA A 74 -3.30 4.79 -12.04
N HIS A 75 -2.27 5.12 -11.30
CA HIS A 75 -1.07 4.31 -11.19
C HIS A 75 -1.19 3.43 -9.94
N ASN A 76 -1.55 2.18 -10.12
CA ASN A 76 -1.65 1.20 -9.05
C ASN A 76 -0.37 0.37 -9.00
N VAL A 77 -0.09 -0.24 -7.84
CA VAL A 77 1.13 -1.03 -7.64
C VAL A 77 0.79 -2.39 -7.08
N LEU A 78 1.18 -3.43 -7.81
CA LEU A 78 1.11 -4.81 -7.36
C LEU A 78 2.45 -5.18 -6.72
N CYS A 79 2.41 -5.59 -5.47
CA CYS A 79 3.56 -5.97 -4.66
C CYS A 79 3.55 -7.46 -4.38
N GLY A 80 4.66 -8.12 -4.65
CA GLY A 80 4.95 -9.47 -4.22
C GLY A 80 5.97 -9.52 -3.09
N ALA A 81 6.52 -10.68 -2.84
CA ALA A 81 7.62 -10.85 -1.90
C ALA A 81 8.84 -10.01 -2.33
N GLN A 82 9.51 -9.39 -1.35
CA GLN A 82 10.71 -8.56 -1.58
C GLN A 82 10.47 -7.31 -2.45
N ALA A 83 9.26 -6.76 -2.44
CA ALA A 83 8.94 -5.53 -3.18
C ALA A 83 9.72 -4.31 -2.66
N ALA A 84 9.88 -4.20 -1.36
CA ALA A 84 10.57 -3.10 -0.71
C ALA A 84 11.36 -3.57 0.51
N ALA A 85 12.34 -2.77 0.91
CA ALA A 85 13.10 -2.98 2.13
C ALA A 85 13.18 -1.71 2.97
N ILE A 86 13.25 -1.91 4.29
CA ILE A 86 13.51 -0.85 5.26
C ILE A 86 14.90 -1.10 5.84
N ALA A 87 15.77 -0.10 5.73
CA ALA A 87 17.09 -0.10 6.35
C ALA A 87 17.12 0.87 7.52
N TRP A 88 17.61 0.43 8.66
CA TRP A 88 17.77 1.23 9.86
C TRP A 88 19.23 1.63 10.00
N GLY A 89 19.55 2.89 9.80
CA GLY A 89 20.86 3.45 10.13
C GLY A 89 21.00 3.69 11.63
N LYS A 90 19.93 4.14 12.26
CA LYS A 90 19.83 4.29 13.72
C LYS A 90 18.41 3.94 14.13
N LYS A 91 18.28 3.01 15.07
CA LYS A 91 16.98 2.68 15.67
C LYS A 91 16.48 3.86 16.48
N THR A 92 15.18 3.95 16.66
CA THR A 92 14.53 4.96 17.51
C THR A 92 15.23 5.02 18.86
N ASN A 93 15.76 6.18 19.21
CA ASN A 93 16.44 6.44 20.45
C ASN A 93 15.78 7.63 21.15
N TYR A 94 15.45 7.44 22.40
CA TYR A 94 14.92 8.48 23.26
C TYR A 94 16.05 9.03 24.15
N LYS A 95 16.15 10.34 24.23
CA LYS A 95 17.06 11.04 25.14
C LYS A 95 16.26 12.04 25.94
N GLU A 96 16.58 12.11 27.21
CA GLU A 96 16.06 13.09 28.14
C GLU A 96 17.24 13.85 28.75
N ASP A 97 17.12 15.15 28.83
CA ASP A 97 18.10 16.02 29.48
C ASP A 97 17.36 17.04 30.33
N THR A 98 17.96 17.39 31.42
CA THR A 98 17.38 18.33 32.40
C THR A 98 18.38 19.46 32.59
N ASP A 99 17.95 20.65 32.25
CA ASP A 99 18.76 21.86 32.41
C ASP A 99 18.17 22.80 33.46
N ASP A 100 18.89 23.89 33.73
CA ASP A 100 18.49 24.93 34.70
C ASP A 100 18.07 24.38 36.09
N TYR A 101 18.99 23.61 36.72
CA TYR A 101 18.74 23.03 38.07
C TYR A 101 17.46 22.20 38.19
N GLY A 102 16.98 21.59 37.10
CA GLY A 102 15.79 20.78 37.08
C GLY A 102 14.50 21.56 36.76
N HIS A 103 14.60 22.81 36.34
CA HIS A 103 13.45 23.62 35.96
C HIS A 103 13.04 23.42 34.48
N GLU A 104 13.99 23.02 33.63
CA GLU A 104 13.73 22.72 32.21
C GLU A 104 14.01 21.24 31.91
N ASN A 105 12.99 20.54 31.44
CA ASN A 105 13.10 19.15 30.98
C ASN A 105 12.99 19.12 29.47
N GLY A 106 14.09 18.74 28.80
CA GLY A 106 14.14 18.51 27.36
C GLY A 106 14.02 17.03 27.02
N PHE A 107 13.32 16.69 25.96
CA PHE A 107 13.35 15.34 25.41
C PHE A 107 13.60 15.40 23.91
N ALA A 108 14.31 14.41 23.41
CA ALA A 108 14.59 14.25 21.99
C ALA A 108 14.37 12.80 21.57
N ILE A 109 13.72 12.63 20.42
CA ILE A 109 13.58 11.33 19.77
C ILE A 109 14.28 11.43 18.43
N ASP A 110 15.25 10.56 18.20
CA ASP A 110 16.00 10.52 16.96
C ASP A 110 15.92 9.13 16.31
N GLU A 111 15.80 9.12 15.00
CA GLU A 111 15.73 7.91 14.20
C GLU A 111 16.30 8.18 12.79
N ILE A 112 17.06 7.23 12.26
CA ILE A 112 17.51 7.26 10.87
C ILE A 112 17.07 5.98 10.19
N ARG A 113 16.14 6.11 9.25
CA ARG A 113 15.67 4.99 8.43
C ARG A 113 15.63 5.36 6.97
N GLY A 114 15.81 4.37 6.12
CA GLY A 114 15.62 4.48 4.68
C GLY A 114 14.63 3.43 4.21
N ILE A 115 13.75 3.80 3.30
CA ILE A 115 12.81 2.88 2.64
C ILE A 115 13.09 2.97 1.15
N ALA A 116 13.28 1.82 0.50
CA ALA A 116 13.53 1.77 -0.92
C ALA A 116 12.89 0.54 -1.55
N LYS A 117 12.52 0.68 -2.81
CA LYS A 117 12.17 -0.44 -3.68
C LYS A 117 13.43 -1.29 -3.91
N LEU A 118 13.27 -2.62 -3.87
CA LEU A 118 14.37 -3.53 -4.14
C LEU A 118 14.57 -3.69 -5.64
N VAL A 119 15.80 -3.47 -6.09
CA VAL A 119 16.22 -3.59 -7.48
C VAL A 119 17.45 -4.51 -7.53
N PHE A 120 17.39 -5.57 -8.31
CA PHE A 120 18.50 -6.49 -8.53
C PHE A 120 18.87 -6.48 -10.03
N ASN A 121 20.14 -6.26 -10.34
CA ASN A 121 20.64 -6.19 -11.72
C ASN A 121 19.84 -5.20 -12.61
N ASN A 122 19.46 -4.05 -12.07
CA ASN A 122 18.62 -3.05 -12.73
C ASN A 122 17.21 -3.54 -13.15
N ILE A 123 16.75 -4.64 -12.56
CA ILE A 123 15.42 -5.18 -12.77
C ILE A 123 14.64 -5.09 -11.45
N ASP A 124 13.41 -4.62 -11.52
CA ASP A 124 12.49 -4.59 -10.39
C ASP A 124 12.01 -6.01 -10.09
N HIS A 125 12.21 -6.46 -8.88
CA HIS A 125 11.70 -7.73 -8.41
C HIS A 125 10.54 -7.48 -7.43
N GLY A 126 9.45 -8.20 -7.63
CA GLY A 126 8.30 -8.13 -6.71
C GLY A 126 7.44 -6.87 -6.80
N VAL A 127 7.67 -5.99 -7.78
CA VAL A 127 6.83 -4.81 -8.01
C VAL A 127 6.41 -4.73 -9.47
N VAL A 128 5.10 -4.61 -9.70
CA VAL A 128 4.53 -4.41 -11.04
C VAL A 128 3.61 -3.21 -11.01
N ASN A 129 3.79 -2.30 -11.96
CA ASN A 129 2.91 -1.15 -12.13
C ASN A 129 1.66 -1.56 -12.94
N VAL A 130 0.50 -1.26 -12.42
CA VAL A 130 -0.80 -1.54 -13.06
C VAL A 130 -1.49 -0.20 -13.33
N PHE A 131 -1.70 0.09 -14.59
CA PHE A 131 -2.35 1.34 -15.01
C PHE A 131 -3.81 1.07 -15.34
N THR A 132 -4.70 1.83 -14.73
CA THR A 132 -6.15 1.73 -14.95
C THR A 132 -6.72 3.09 -15.32
N ALA A 133 -7.78 3.13 -16.10
CA ALA A 133 -8.47 4.38 -16.38
C ALA A 133 -8.99 5.00 -15.08
N ALA A 134 -8.80 6.30 -14.92
CA ALA A 134 -9.27 7.10 -13.78
C ALA A 134 -10.25 8.17 -14.29
N ALA A 135 -11.39 7.72 -14.83
CA ALA A 135 -12.46 8.63 -15.20
C ALA A 135 -13.16 9.11 -13.92
N ALA A 136 -13.26 10.42 -13.75
CA ALA A 136 -14.22 11.00 -12.82
C ALA A 136 -15.61 10.90 -13.44
N ASP A 137 -16.61 10.58 -12.62
CA ASP A 137 -18.02 10.59 -13.04
C ASP A 137 -18.49 12.00 -13.32
#